data_5d601a6f0b2756535dd9e3770528ef42
#
_entry.id   5d601a6f0b2756535dd9e3770528ef42
#
_cell.length_a   1.000
_cell.length_b   1.000
_cell.length_c   1.000
_cell.angle_alpha   90.00
_cell.angle_beta   90.00
_cell.angle_gamma   90.00
#
_symmetry.space_group_name_H-M   'P 1'
#
loop_
_entity.id
_entity.type
_entity.pdbx_description
1 polymer ?
#
loop_
_entity_poly.entity_id
_entity_poly.type
_entity_poly.pdbx_seq_one_letter_code
_entity_poly.pdbx_strand_id
1 'polypeptide(L)'
;MNRARKIQIAIVLACSLIAVAAVAYEFLIGFPRRVEGQFVHRVTVWTPDHHLERERMYYAYTDADGQEVKHGAFENFQDGRLVQQANYRNGKLDGTITYWNVLGTKTQELYYRAGTPYGWANFANGKLWSMRREIMQDGRTVGVENFGNNQYSLEFRCGELMNVSIDPVSGQMSLVGNASRRECSNPKSSTPGQEK
;
A
#
# COMPACT_ATOMS: atom_id res chain seq x y z
N MET A 1 28.03 -7.60 -53.26
CA MET A 1 26.86 -7.85 -52.36
C MET A 1 25.59 -7.34 -53.04
N ASN A 2 24.60 -8.21 -53.28
CA ASN A 2 23.39 -7.89 -54.00
C ASN A 2 22.52 -6.88 -53.21
N ARG A 3 21.83 -5.96 -53.92
CA ARG A 3 20.96 -4.91 -53.33
C ARG A 3 19.96 -5.46 -52.31
N ALA A 4 19.35 -6.63 -52.60
CA ALA A 4 18.43 -7.31 -51.70
C ALA A 4 19.09 -7.69 -50.37
N ARG A 5 20.36 -8.18 -50.37
CA ARG A 5 21.10 -8.56 -49.17
C ARG A 5 21.47 -7.37 -48.29
N LYS A 6 21.75 -6.20 -48.91
CA LYS A 6 21.98 -4.94 -48.16
C LYS A 6 20.73 -4.47 -47.46
N ILE A 7 19.53 -4.57 -48.10
CA ILE A 7 18.26 -4.20 -47.52
C ILE A 7 17.90 -5.13 -46.35
N GLN A 8 18.09 -6.45 -46.48
CA GLN A 8 17.87 -7.40 -45.40
C GLN A 8 18.73 -7.12 -44.17
N ILE A 9 20.00 -6.84 -44.36
CA ILE A 9 20.92 -6.50 -43.26
C ILE A 9 20.50 -5.20 -42.58
N ALA A 10 20.08 -4.18 -43.33
CA ALA A 10 19.63 -2.92 -42.78
C ALA A 10 18.34 -3.10 -41.94
N ILE A 11 17.39 -3.93 -42.38
CA ILE A 11 16.16 -4.25 -41.65
C ILE A 11 16.49 -4.96 -40.34
N VAL A 12 17.36 -5.98 -40.37
CA VAL A 12 17.76 -6.72 -39.17
C VAL A 12 18.44 -5.82 -38.16
N LEU A 13 19.34 -4.93 -38.60
CA LEU A 13 19.99 -3.97 -37.70
C LEU A 13 19.00 -2.97 -37.09
N ALA A 14 18.06 -2.45 -37.90
CA ALA A 14 17.01 -1.54 -37.39
C ALA A 14 16.12 -2.22 -36.35
N CYS A 15 15.65 -3.46 -36.59
CA CYS A 15 14.88 -4.24 -35.62
C CYS A 15 15.66 -4.51 -34.34
N SER A 16 16.95 -4.83 -34.44
CA SER A 16 17.80 -5.04 -33.26
C SER A 16 17.97 -3.77 -32.42
N LEU A 17 18.17 -2.61 -33.06
CA LEU A 17 18.24 -1.33 -32.35
C LEU A 17 16.94 -0.98 -31.65
N ILE A 18 15.79 -1.20 -32.32
CA ILE A 18 14.47 -0.97 -31.70
C ILE A 18 14.27 -1.89 -30.47
N ALA A 19 14.66 -3.16 -30.59
CA ALA A 19 14.55 -4.12 -29.48
C ALA A 19 15.43 -3.70 -28.28
N VAL A 20 16.67 -3.29 -28.54
CA VAL A 20 17.58 -2.77 -27.49
C VAL A 20 17.01 -1.51 -26.84
N ALA A 21 16.50 -0.58 -27.64
CA ALA A 21 15.88 0.65 -27.13
C ALA A 21 14.63 0.36 -26.27
N ALA A 22 13.80 -0.60 -26.69
CA ALA A 22 12.62 -1.01 -25.92
C ALA A 22 13.00 -1.65 -24.56
N VAL A 23 14.04 -2.50 -24.54
CA VAL A 23 14.55 -3.09 -23.29
C VAL A 23 15.14 -2.02 -22.38
N ALA A 24 15.94 -1.09 -22.94
CA ALA A 24 16.48 0.01 -22.16
C ALA A 24 15.39 0.94 -21.60
N TYR A 25 14.35 1.23 -22.39
CA TYR A 25 13.21 2.00 -21.95
C TYR A 25 12.48 1.32 -20.79
N GLU A 26 12.17 0.01 -20.91
CA GLU A 26 11.53 -0.76 -19.84
C GLU A 26 12.40 -0.81 -18.57
N PHE A 27 13.70 -0.92 -18.72
CA PHE A 27 14.64 -0.96 -17.59
C PHE A 27 14.71 0.38 -16.86
N LEU A 28 14.74 1.52 -17.58
CA LEU A 28 14.92 2.85 -17.01
C LEU A 28 13.60 3.51 -16.60
N ILE A 29 12.58 3.44 -17.44
CA ILE A 29 11.32 4.18 -17.30
C ILE A 29 10.13 3.25 -17.08
N GLY A 30 10.13 2.07 -17.74
CA GLY A 30 9.01 1.15 -17.82
C GLY A 30 7.94 1.60 -18.83
N PHE A 31 7.16 0.65 -19.33
CA PHE A 31 6.02 0.98 -20.19
C PHE A 31 4.91 1.63 -19.38
N PRO A 32 4.26 2.68 -19.93
CA PRO A 32 3.06 3.25 -19.32
C PRO A 32 2.01 2.15 -19.12
N ARG A 33 1.42 2.10 -17.94
CA ARG A 33 0.34 1.17 -17.64
C ARG A 33 -0.83 1.87 -17.00
N ARG A 34 -2.02 1.28 -17.10
CA ARG A 34 -3.22 1.83 -16.49
C ARG A 34 -3.39 1.28 -15.08
N VAL A 35 -3.41 2.16 -14.09
CA VAL A 35 -3.67 1.83 -12.69
C VAL A 35 -4.90 2.63 -12.26
N GLU A 36 -5.96 1.97 -11.82
CA GLU A 36 -7.22 2.59 -11.36
C GLU A 36 -7.75 3.72 -12.27
N GLY A 37 -7.63 3.51 -13.59
CA GLY A 37 -8.11 4.47 -14.59
C GLY A 37 -7.08 5.49 -15.07
N GLN A 38 -5.98 5.72 -14.37
CA GLN A 38 -4.91 6.63 -14.75
C GLN A 38 -3.79 5.91 -15.53
N PHE A 39 -3.25 6.57 -16.56
CA PHE A 39 -2.02 6.13 -17.19
C PHE A 39 -0.83 6.61 -16.37
N VAL A 40 -0.05 5.68 -15.87
CA VAL A 40 1.12 5.94 -15.03
C VAL A 40 2.40 5.46 -15.71
N HIS A 41 3.50 6.12 -15.42
CA HIS A 41 4.85 5.70 -15.77
C HIS A 41 5.63 5.33 -14.50
N ARG A 42 6.66 4.50 -14.67
CA ARG A 42 7.55 4.12 -13.58
C ARG A 42 8.65 5.16 -13.43
N VAL A 43 8.83 5.66 -12.21
CA VAL A 43 9.95 6.52 -11.82
C VAL A 43 10.92 5.69 -10.99
N THR A 44 12.21 5.69 -11.34
CA THR A 44 13.27 5.02 -10.59
C THR A 44 14.31 6.06 -10.18
N VAL A 45 14.55 6.16 -8.88
CA VAL A 45 15.59 7.02 -8.30
C VAL A 45 16.77 6.11 -7.93
N TRP A 46 17.97 6.49 -8.35
CA TRP A 46 19.20 5.76 -8.10
C TRP A 46 20.03 6.46 -7.02
N THR A 47 20.77 5.68 -6.24
CA THR A 47 21.70 6.26 -5.25
C THR A 47 22.81 7.06 -5.97
N PRO A 48 23.12 8.27 -5.48
CA PRO A 48 24.13 9.13 -6.14
C PRO A 48 25.52 8.48 -6.25
N ASP A 49 25.92 7.70 -5.24
CA ASP A 49 27.25 7.10 -5.13
C ASP A 49 27.32 5.68 -5.74
N HIS A 50 26.19 5.02 -5.92
CA HIS A 50 26.06 3.66 -6.44
C HIS A 50 25.02 3.62 -7.58
N HIS A 51 25.40 4.05 -8.77
CA HIS A 51 24.50 4.23 -9.93
C HIS A 51 23.71 2.98 -10.38
N LEU A 52 24.05 1.80 -9.86
CA LEU A 52 23.34 0.55 -10.15
C LEU A 52 22.38 0.13 -9.02
N GLU A 53 22.37 0.84 -7.90
CA GLU A 53 21.47 0.54 -6.79
C GLU A 53 20.26 1.48 -6.81
N ARG A 54 19.08 0.88 -6.81
CA ARG A 54 17.82 1.62 -6.72
C ARG A 54 17.62 2.09 -5.29
N GLU A 55 17.38 3.39 -5.12
CA GLU A 55 16.96 3.96 -3.85
C GLU A 55 15.43 3.90 -3.72
N ARG A 56 14.72 4.32 -4.77
CA ARG A 56 13.25 4.34 -4.79
C ARG A 56 12.71 3.97 -6.16
N MET A 57 11.56 3.31 -6.16
CA MET A 57 10.79 3.07 -7.37
C MET A 57 9.31 3.35 -7.07
N TYR A 58 8.64 4.08 -7.95
CA TYR A 58 7.22 4.36 -7.81
C TYR A 58 6.55 4.59 -9.16
N TYR A 59 5.24 4.60 -9.14
CA TYR A 59 4.44 4.97 -10.30
C TYR A 59 3.82 6.34 -10.09
N ALA A 60 3.79 7.14 -11.16
CA ALA A 60 3.28 8.50 -11.16
C ALA A 60 2.62 8.86 -12.50
N TYR A 61 1.78 9.87 -12.49
CA TYR A 61 1.31 10.57 -13.68
C TYR A 61 1.57 12.06 -13.52
N THR A 62 1.52 12.79 -14.64
CA THR A 62 1.58 14.25 -14.63
C THR A 62 0.17 14.79 -14.67
N ASP A 63 -0.20 15.66 -13.75
CA ASP A 63 -1.51 16.30 -13.70
C ASP A 63 -1.62 17.46 -14.71
N ALA A 64 -2.77 18.15 -14.72
CA ALA A 64 -3.04 19.27 -15.64
C ALA A 64 -2.10 20.48 -15.41
N ASP A 65 -1.54 20.62 -14.21
CA ASP A 65 -0.64 21.70 -13.82
C ASP A 65 0.83 21.33 -14.06
N GLY A 66 1.09 20.16 -14.65
CA GLY A 66 2.44 19.65 -14.93
C GLY A 66 3.16 19.08 -13.72
N GLN A 67 2.44 18.85 -12.60
CA GLN A 67 3.02 18.29 -11.39
C GLN A 67 3.01 16.75 -11.43
N GLU A 68 4.09 16.15 -10.92
CA GLU A 68 4.16 14.71 -10.78
C GLU A 68 3.34 14.25 -9.57
N VAL A 69 2.37 13.37 -9.82
CA VAL A 69 1.46 12.82 -8.81
C VAL A 69 1.65 11.33 -8.68
N LYS A 70 2.07 10.85 -7.50
CA LYS A 70 2.24 9.41 -7.22
C LYS A 70 0.90 8.70 -7.30
N HIS A 71 0.85 7.56 -8.02
CA HIS A 71 -0.35 6.75 -8.19
C HIS A 71 0.01 5.29 -8.46
N GLY A 72 -0.31 4.40 -7.53
CA GLY A 72 0.07 3.00 -7.55
C GLY A 72 1.19 2.67 -6.57
N ALA A 73 1.95 1.62 -6.85
CA ALA A 73 2.98 1.11 -5.95
C ALA A 73 4.15 2.08 -5.77
N PHE A 74 4.67 2.09 -4.55
CA PHE A 74 5.89 2.77 -4.14
C PHE A 74 6.78 1.77 -3.40
N GLU A 75 8.06 1.76 -3.70
CA GLU A 75 9.07 0.90 -3.08
C GLU A 75 10.29 1.75 -2.72
N ASN A 76 10.84 1.52 -1.52
CA ASN A 76 12.07 2.13 -1.04
C ASN A 76 13.08 1.04 -0.71
N PHE A 77 14.31 1.24 -1.11
CA PHE A 77 15.41 0.28 -0.97
C PHE A 77 16.53 0.89 -0.15
N GLN A 78 17.19 0.07 0.64
CA GLN A 78 18.42 0.40 1.34
C GLN A 78 19.43 -0.72 1.06
N ASP A 79 20.62 -0.36 0.55
CA ASP A 79 21.66 -1.31 0.15
C ASP A 79 21.11 -2.43 -0.76
N GLY A 80 20.31 -2.03 -1.76
CA GLY A 80 19.66 -2.92 -2.72
C GLY A 80 18.52 -3.80 -2.16
N ARG A 81 18.17 -3.66 -0.87
CA ARG A 81 17.12 -4.45 -0.21
C ARG A 81 15.86 -3.62 -0.04
N LEU A 82 14.71 -4.21 -0.29
CA LEU A 82 13.41 -3.59 -0.05
C LEU A 82 13.20 -3.40 1.46
N VAL A 83 13.05 -2.15 1.89
CA VAL A 83 12.81 -1.79 3.31
C VAL A 83 11.44 -1.17 3.54
N GLN A 84 10.79 -0.68 2.48
CA GLN A 84 9.43 -0.11 2.56
C GLN A 84 8.67 -0.33 1.26
N GLN A 85 7.41 -0.71 1.39
CA GLN A 85 6.45 -0.74 0.29
C GLN A 85 5.18 0.00 0.70
N ALA A 86 4.61 0.77 -0.23
CA ALA A 86 3.38 1.52 -0.01
C ALA A 86 2.54 1.55 -1.29
N ASN A 87 1.31 2.03 -1.18
CA ASN A 87 0.48 2.35 -2.33
C ASN A 87 -0.04 3.77 -2.24
N TYR A 88 -0.08 4.45 -3.37
CA TYR A 88 -0.59 5.81 -3.52
C TYR A 88 -1.80 5.83 -4.45
N ARG A 89 -2.76 6.68 -4.12
CA ARG A 89 -3.89 7.02 -4.98
C ARG A 89 -4.01 8.54 -5.07
N ASN A 90 -3.81 9.09 -6.27
CA ASN A 90 -3.86 10.54 -6.52
C ASN A 90 -3.03 11.35 -5.51
N GLY A 91 -1.76 10.98 -5.33
CA GLY A 91 -0.80 11.65 -4.47
C GLY A 91 -0.94 11.32 -2.97
N LYS A 92 -1.98 10.61 -2.55
CA LYS A 92 -2.23 10.26 -1.14
C LYS A 92 -1.93 8.80 -0.88
N LEU A 93 -1.40 8.50 0.30
CA LEU A 93 -1.25 7.12 0.78
C LEU A 93 -2.62 6.45 0.85
N ASP A 94 -2.76 5.27 0.24
CA ASP A 94 -4.00 4.50 0.23
C ASP A 94 -3.69 3.00 0.25
N GLY A 95 -4.08 2.32 1.32
CA GLY A 95 -3.73 0.94 1.60
C GLY A 95 -2.69 0.79 2.70
N THR A 96 -1.91 -0.28 2.64
CA THR A 96 -0.91 -0.64 3.66
C THR A 96 0.47 -0.14 3.27
N ILE A 97 1.17 0.47 4.24
CA ILE A 97 2.61 0.64 4.18
C ILE A 97 3.24 -0.51 4.97
N THR A 98 4.13 -1.25 4.36
CA THR A 98 4.87 -2.34 5.02
C THR A 98 6.34 -1.95 5.14
N TYR A 99 6.90 -2.20 6.31
CA TYR A 99 8.32 -2.00 6.61
C TYR A 99 9.02 -3.32 6.91
N TRP A 100 10.24 -3.44 6.43
CA TRP A 100 11.15 -4.55 6.71
C TRP A 100 12.45 -4.03 7.28
N ASN A 101 13.11 -4.83 8.10
CA ASN A 101 14.48 -4.58 8.50
C ASN A 101 15.47 -5.01 7.38
N VAL A 102 16.74 -4.72 7.58
CA VAL A 102 17.82 -5.07 6.63
C VAL A 102 17.99 -6.58 6.40
N LEU A 103 17.42 -7.42 7.26
CA LEU A 103 17.39 -8.88 7.10
C LEU A 103 16.17 -9.37 6.29
N GLY A 104 15.31 -8.45 5.82
CA GLY A 104 14.09 -8.78 5.08
C GLY A 104 12.94 -9.26 5.98
N THR A 105 13.05 -9.12 7.30
CA THR A 105 11.98 -9.48 8.22
C THR A 105 11.01 -8.32 8.38
N LYS A 106 9.72 -8.57 8.22
CA LYS A 106 8.68 -7.57 8.42
C LYS A 106 8.65 -7.09 9.87
N THR A 107 8.64 -5.76 10.07
CA THR A 107 8.69 -5.11 11.38
C THR A 107 7.43 -4.33 11.69
N GLN A 108 6.81 -3.70 10.69
CA GLN A 108 5.64 -2.84 10.91
C GLN A 108 4.75 -2.78 9.68
N GLU A 109 3.48 -2.57 9.91
CA GLU A 109 2.50 -2.11 8.92
C GLU A 109 1.77 -0.87 9.44
N LEU A 110 1.51 0.08 8.54
CA LEU A 110 0.65 1.23 8.78
C LEU A 110 -0.48 1.19 7.76
N TYR A 111 -1.70 1.47 8.20
CA TYR A 111 -2.89 1.40 7.36
C TYR A 111 -3.41 2.81 7.06
N TYR A 112 -3.56 3.13 5.78
CA TYR A 112 -4.00 4.43 5.30
C TYR A 112 -5.20 4.31 4.37
N ARG A 113 -6.07 5.33 4.42
CA ARG A 113 -7.16 5.52 3.47
C ARG A 113 -7.19 6.98 3.04
N ALA A 114 -6.99 7.24 1.75
CA ALA A 114 -6.97 8.57 1.16
C ALA A 114 -6.10 9.59 1.94
N GLY A 115 -4.91 9.14 2.43
CA GLY A 115 -3.96 9.93 3.20
C GLY A 115 -4.20 9.95 4.70
N THR A 116 -5.31 9.41 5.21
CA THR A 116 -5.63 9.37 6.64
C THR A 116 -5.22 8.03 7.25
N PRO A 117 -4.38 7.98 8.30
CA PRO A 117 -4.05 6.75 8.99
C PRO A 117 -5.26 6.23 9.78
N TYR A 118 -5.50 4.92 9.73
CA TYR A 118 -6.57 4.27 10.51
C TYR A 118 -6.11 3.05 11.31
N GLY A 119 -4.81 2.78 11.33
CA GLY A 119 -4.28 1.71 12.17
C GLY A 119 -2.81 1.39 11.89
N TRP A 120 -2.30 0.47 12.69
CA TRP A 120 -0.94 -0.02 12.63
C TRP A 120 -0.84 -1.47 13.13
N ALA A 121 0.21 -2.17 12.75
CA ALA A 121 0.60 -3.47 13.31
C ALA A 121 2.12 -3.53 13.45
N ASN A 122 2.60 -4.07 14.56
CA ASN A 122 4.01 -4.34 14.82
C ASN A 122 4.29 -5.84 14.81
N PHE A 123 5.46 -6.20 14.33
CA PHE A 123 5.90 -7.59 14.21
C PHE A 123 7.22 -7.78 14.95
N ALA A 124 7.32 -8.86 15.70
CA ALA A 124 8.55 -9.33 16.31
C ALA A 124 8.95 -10.64 15.64
N ASN A 125 10.16 -10.70 15.07
CA ASN A 125 10.64 -11.86 14.29
C ASN A 125 9.66 -12.33 13.20
N GLY A 126 9.00 -11.36 12.52
CA GLY A 126 8.03 -11.61 11.47
C GLY A 126 6.65 -12.09 11.95
N LYS A 127 6.44 -12.28 13.25
CA LYS A 127 5.15 -12.65 13.86
C LYS A 127 4.46 -11.40 14.40
N LEU A 128 3.14 -11.32 14.23
CA LEU A 128 2.34 -10.21 14.77
C LEU A 128 2.50 -10.17 16.30
N TRP A 129 2.95 -9.01 16.81
CA TRP A 129 3.13 -8.79 18.25
C TRP A 129 2.07 -7.85 18.82
N SER A 130 1.74 -6.79 18.11
CA SER A 130 0.67 -5.87 18.53
C SER A 130 0.04 -5.19 17.30
N MET A 131 -1.24 -4.87 17.40
CA MET A 131 -1.99 -4.22 16.33
C MET A 131 -3.09 -3.37 16.92
N ARG A 132 -3.40 -2.27 16.24
CA ARG A 132 -4.61 -1.47 16.42
C ARG A 132 -5.10 -1.02 15.05
N ARG A 133 -6.38 -1.25 14.76
CA ARG A 133 -6.97 -0.85 13.49
C ARG A 133 -8.42 -0.43 13.68
N GLU A 134 -8.82 0.66 13.04
CA GLU A 134 -10.23 1.07 12.99
C GLU A 134 -11.01 0.16 12.06
N ILE A 135 -12.18 -0.28 12.51
CA ILE A 135 -13.15 -1.03 11.70
C ILE A 135 -14.06 -0.01 11.02
N MET A 136 -14.09 -0.08 9.69
CA MET A 136 -14.83 0.86 8.86
C MET A 136 -16.05 0.18 8.24
N GLN A 137 -17.19 0.85 8.28
CA GLN A 137 -18.39 0.48 7.53
C GLN A 137 -18.96 1.74 6.88
N ASP A 138 -19.23 1.68 5.57
CA ASP A 138 -19.77 2.81 4.78
C ASP A 138 -18.99 4.13 4.97
N GLY A 139 -17.66 4.05 5.07
CA GLY A 139 -16.78 5.20 5.26
C GLY A 139 -16.75 5.77 6.70
N ARG A 140 -17.44 5.16 7.66
CA ARG A 140 -17.47 5.57 9.06
C ARG A 140 -16.75 4.55 9.94
N THR A 141 -16.01 5.02 10.95
CA THR A 141 -15.45 4.15 11.97
C THR A 141 -16.56 3.62 12.86
N VAL A 142 -16.76 2.31 12.84
CA VAL A 142 -17.78 1.62 13.67
C VAL A 142 -17.16 0.91 14.88
N GLY A 143 -15.85 0.71 14.89
CA GLY A 143 -15.17 0.05 15.99
C GLY A 143 -13.66 0.11 15.86
N VAL A 144 -12.98 -0.51 16.79
CA VAL A 144 -11.52 -0.66 16.84
C VAL A 144 -11.17 -2.12 17.13
N GLU A 145 -10.26 -2.63 16.36
CA GLU A 145 -9.65 -3.95 16.50
C GLU A 145 -8.27 -3.77 17.17
N ASN A 146 -8.02 -4.49 18.24
CA ASN A 146 -6.73 -4.49 18.91
C ASN A 146 -6.21 -5.92 19.09
N PHE A 147 -4.91 -6.06 19.01
CA PHE A 147 -4.18 -7.29 19.37
C PHE A 147 -2.94 -6.93 20.18
N GLY A 148 -2.70 -7.62 21.26
CA GLY A 148 -1.49 -7.49 22.08
C GLY A 148 -1.53 -8.48 23.25
N ASN A 149 -0.35 -8.86 23.76
CA ASN A 149 -0.23 -9.86 24.84
C ASN A 149 -1.01 -11.15 24.59
N ASN A 150 -1.02 -11.65 23.34
CA ASN A 150 -1.79 -12.81 22.88
C ASN A 150 -3.32 -12.70 23.10
N GLN A 151 -3.82 -11.48 23.25
CA GLN A 151 -5.24 -11.19 23.36
C GLN A 151 -5.70 -10.37 22.17
N TYR A 152 -6.86 -10.69 21.66
CA TYR A 152 -7.55 -9.98 20.60
C TYR A 152 -8.83 -9.36 21.14
N SER A 153 -9.07 -8.10 20.85
CA SER A 153 -10.29 -7.42 21.27
C SER A 153 -10.90 -6.64 20.11
N LEU A 154 -12.20 -6.67 20.05
CA LEU A 154 -13.03 -5.85 19.15
C LEU A 154 -13.87 -4.93 20.01
N GLU A 155 -13.69 -3.63 19.85
CA GLU A 155 -14.48 -2.60 20.51
C GLU A 155 -15.32 -1.87 19.47
N PHE A 156 -16.64 -1.97 19.56
CA PHE A 156 -17.56 -1.22 18.70
C PHE A 156 -17.99 0.09 19.35
N ARG A 157 -18.24 1.12 18.56
CA ARG A 157 -18.70 2.43 19.06
C ARG A 157 -19.97 2.37 19.87
N CYS A 158 -20.77 1.33 19.70
CA CYS A 158 -21.98 1.06 20.45
C CYS A 158 -21.77 0.37 21.80
N GLY A 159 -20.50 0.27 22.27
CA GLY A 159 -20.18 -0.26 23.60
C GLY A 159 -20.18 -1.78 23.72
N GLU A 160 -20.23 -2.50 22.61
CA GLU A 160 -19.96 -3.94 22.61
C GLU A 160 -18.44 -4.15 22.61
N LEU A 161 -17.91 -4.72 23.68
CA LEU A 161 -16.53 -5.17 23.76
C LEU A 161 -16.55 -6.70 23.62
N MET A 162 -15.91 -7.20 22.56
CA MET A 162 -15.68 -8.63 22.37
C MET A 162 -14.20 -8.91 22.62
N ASN A 163 -13.88 -9.57 23.70
CA ASN A 163 -12.53 -10.07 23.94
C ASN A 163 -12.43 -11.51 23.43
N VAL A 164 -11.47 -11.75 22.55
CA VAL A 164 -11.19 -13.06 22.00
C VAL A 164 -9.76 -13.44 22.40
N SER A 165 -9.60 -14.55 23.08
CA SER A 165 -8.27 -15.14 23.31
C SER A 165 -7.94 -16.05 22.15
N ILE A 166 -6.71 -15.92 21.65
CA ILE A 166 -6.16 -16.84 20.65
C ILE A 166 -5.15 -17.74 21.36
N ASP A 167 -5.40 -19.05 21.34
CA ASP A 167 -4.42 -20.01 21.82
C ASP A 167 -3.17 -19.95 20.92
N PRO A 168 -1.98 -19.66 21.48
CA PRO A 168 -0.77 -19.46 20.67
C PRO A 168 -0.24 -20.74 20.03
N VAL A 169 -0.71 -21.91 20.48
CA VAL A 169 -0.27 -23.24 19.98
C VAL A 169 -1.21 -23.76 18.90
N SER A 170 -2.52 -23.72 19.17
CA SER A 170 -3.54 -24.26 18.23
C SER A 170 -4.12 -23.22 17.26
N GLY A 171 -3.94 -21.91 17.54
CA GLY A 171 -4.59 -20.84 16.79
C GLY A 171 -6.11 -20.77 17.03
N GLN A 172 -6.63 -21.54 17.98
CA GLN A 172 -8.07 -21.62 18.26
C GLN A 172 -8.55 -20.35 18.96
N MET A 173 -9.60 -19.73 18.44
CA MET A 173 -10.22 -18.54 19.01
C MET A 173 -11.25 -18.94 20.06
N SER A 174 -11.18 -18.36 21.24
CA SER A 174 -12.20 -18.50 22.29
C SER A 174 -12.66 -17.11 22.75
N LEU A 175 -13.97 -16.93 22.90
CA LEU A 175 -14.55 -15.72 23.47
C LEU A 175 -14.26 -15.67 24.98
N VAL A 176 -13.54 -14.64 25.41
CA VAL A 176 -13.22 -14.40 26.82
C VAL A 176 -13.97 -13.15 27.28
N GLY A 177 -15.19 -13.32 27.78
CA GLY A 177 -15.93 -12.26 28.43
C GLY A 177 -17.28 -11.90 27.79
N ASN A 178 -18.18 -11.41 28.63
CA ASN A 178 -19.54 -11.02 28.25
C ASN A 178 -19.58 -9.79 27.36
N ALA A 179 -20.23 -9.89 26.22
CA ALA A 179 -20.68 -8.74 25.45
C ALA A 179 -21.74 -7.99 26.31
N SER A 180 -21.36 -6.91 26.96
CA SER A 180 -22.34 -6.00 27.54
C SER A 180 -22.94 -5.15 26.43
N ARG A 181 -24.17 -5.47 26.05
CA ARG A 181 -24.94 -4.74 25.05
C ARG A 181 -25.41 -3.42 25.66
N ARG A 182 -24.76 -2.30 25.32
CA ARG A 182 -25.36 -0.99 25.48
C ARG A 182 -26.09 -0.67 24.18
N GLU A 183 -27.39 -0.41 24.27
CA GLU A 183 -28.18 0.00 23.12
C GLU A 183 -27.62 1.28 22.53
N CYS A 184 -27.25 1.23 21.25
CA CYS A 184 -26.88 2.40 20.48
C CYS A 184 -28.18 3.22 20.29
N SER A 185 -28.40 4.25 21.09
CA SER A 185 -29.40 5.25 20.78
C SER A 185 -28.94 5.98 19.51
N ASN A 186 -29.72 5.79 18.44
CA ASN A 186 -29.58 6.55 17.20
C ASN A 186 -29.57 8.06 17.57
N PRO A 187 -28.55 8.84 17.16
CA PRO A 187 -28.65 10.28 17.30
C PRO A 187 -29.83 10.70 16.46
N LYS A 188 -30.89 11.15 17.15
CA LYS A 188 -32.11 11.70 16.52
C LYS A 188 -31.63 12.70 15.45
N SER A 189 -32.08 12.48 14.23
CA SER A 189 -32.01 13.46 13.17
C SER A 189 -32.71 14.73 13.68
N SER A 190 -31.94 15.73 14.08
CA SER A 190 -32.45 17.06 14.33
C SER A 190 -32.88 17.64 12.99
N THR A 191 -34.13 17.52 12.66
CA THR A 191 -34.77 18.27 11.58
C THR A 191 -34.66 19.76 11.94
N PRO A 192 -34.06 20.61 11.08
CA PRO A 192 -34.09 22.05 11.34
C PRO A 192 -35.52 22.52 11.29
N GLY A 193 -35.96 23.12 12.40
CA GLY A 193 -37.31 23.70 12.52
C GLY A 193 -37.55 24.73 11.42
N GLN A 194 -38.70 24.61 10.78
CA GLN A 194 -39.32 25.67 10.02
C GLN A 194 -39.73 26.75 11.01
N GLU A 195 -39.07 27.89 11.01
CA GLU A 195 -39.58 29.14 11.55
C GLU A 195 -40.49 29.78 10.52
N LYS A 196 -41.71 30.10 11.03
CA LYS A 196 -42.73 30.86 10.29
C LYS A 196 -42.41 32.35 10.30
#